data_7feb61e8b97f7f6558c6367926b88d19
#
_entry.id   7feb61e8b97f7f6558c6367926b88d19
#
_cell.length_a   1.000
_cell.length_b   1.000
_cell.length_c   1.000
_cell.angle_alpha   90.00
_cell.angle_beta   90.00
_cell.angle_gamma   90.00
#
_symmetry.space_group_name_H-M   'P 1'
#
loop_
_entity.id
_entity.type
_entity.pdbx_description
1 polymer ?
#
loop_
_entity_poly.entity_id
_entity_poly.type
_entity_poly.pdbx_seq_one_letter_code
_entity_poly.pdbx_strand_id
1 'polypeptide(L)'
;MLFLGIESSCDETGVALVETQAHGAPRLLAHALFSQIDMHQAYGGVVPELASRDHIKRVIPLTREVLKIANIELNQVDVVAYTRGPGLAGALLVGAGVACALGAALNKPVLGVHHLEGHLLSPFLSEDPPEFPFVALLVSGGHTQLMRVEAVGTYEILGETVDDAAGEAFDKSAKLMGLGYPGGPALSKCAEGGNPQAFKLPRPLLHSGNFDFSFAGLKTSVLTQANKLGAALHDTSNTHKADLAASTEAAIVEVLVKKSMAALKATGMRRLVVAGGVGANRSLRLQLNQACDKAGVRVHYPELHLCTDNGAMIAMAAAMRVQSGKQQAELNYGFDVKPRWPLSNIDSVPI
;
A
#
# COMPACT_ATOMS: atom_id res chain seq x y z
N MET A 1 -4.19 1.69 25.49
CA MET A 1 -4.26 0.28 25.05
C MET A 1 -3.10 0.02 24.10
N LEU A 2 -2.51 -1.15 24.22
CA LEU A 2 -1.37 -1.57 23.43
C LEU A 2 -1.80 -2.62 22.38
N PHE A 3 -1.59 -2.32 21.11
CA PHE A 3 -1.96 -3.16 19.97
C PHE A 3 -0.73 -3.81 19.36
N LEU A 4 -0.74 -5.13 19.22
CA LEU A 4 0.22 -5.89 18.41
C LEU A 4 -0.40 -6.12 17.03
N GLY A 5 0.15 -5.53 15.98
CA GLY A 5 -0.33 -5.72 14.61
C GLY A 5 0.52 -6.70 13.83
N ILE A 6 -0.12 -7.62 13.12
CA ILE A 6 0.51 -8.65 12.28
C ILE A 6 0.03 -8.47 10.83
N GLU A 7 0.97 -8.18 9.93
CA GLU A 7 0.76 -8.13 8.48
C GLU A 7 1.39 -9.38 7.83
N SER A 8 0.62 -10.06 6.98
CA SER A 8 1.09 -11.21 6.21
C SER A 8 0.31 -11.42 4.91
N SER A 9 -0.27 -10.38 4.33
CA SER A 9 -1.23 -10.54 3.22
C SER A 9 -0.61 -10.92 1.87
N CYS A 10 0.69 -10.66 1.68
CA CYS A 10 1.37 -10.88 0.40
C CYS A 10 2.79 -11.45 0.60
N ASP A 11 3.83 -10.67 0.40
CA ASP A 11 5.24 -11.08 0.43
C ASP A 11 6.08 -10.34 1.48
N GLU A 12 5.45 -9.52 2.31
CA GLU A 12 6.05 -8.95 3.50
C GLU A 12 5.43 -9.55 4.76
N THR A 13 6.29 -9.90 5.73
CA THR A 13 5.86 -10.22 7.09
C THR A 13 6.18 -9.05 7.98
N GLY A 14 5.16 -8.38 8.49
CA GLY A 14 5.32 -7.23 9.37
C GLY A 14 4.72 -7.45 10.75
N VAL A 15 5.41 -6.99 11.79
CA VAL A 15 4.89 -6.95 13.17
C VAL A 15 5.18 -5.58 13.77
N ALA A 16 4.24 -5.01 14.52
CA ALA A 16 4.44 -3.73 15.18
C ALA A 16 3.64 -3.61 16.48
N LEU A 17 4.09 -2.70 17.34
CA LEU A 17 3.39 -2.26 18.53
C LEU A 17 2.97 -0.80 18.39
N VAL A 18 1.68 -0.56 18.58
CA VAL A 18 1.08 0.78 18.57
C VAL A 18 0.29 0.97 19.86
N GLU A 19 0.46 2.13 20.48
CA GLU A 19 -0.22 2.50 21.72
C GLU A 19 -1.23 3.63 21.46
N THR A 20 -2.48 3.45 21.92
CA THR A 20 -3.46 4.55 21.89
C THR A 20 -3.08 5.64 22.87
N GLN A 21 -3.28 6.89 22.46
CA GLN A 21 -3.10 8.06 23.31
C GLN A 21 -4.45 8.48 23.95
N ALA A 22 -4.43 9.20 25.06
CA ALA A 22 -5.63 9.78 25.64
C ALA A 22 -6.31 10.78 24.68
N HIS A 23 -5.50 11.49 23.90
CA HIS A 23 -5.92 12.42 22.86
C HIS A 23 -4.99 12.28 21.64
N GLY A 24 -5.56 12.40 20.43
CA GLY A 24 -4.81 12.36 19.18
C GLY A 24 -4.63 10.96 18.57
N ALA A 25 -3.77 10.88 17.58
CA ALA A 25 -3.47 9.63 16.88
C ALA A 25 -2.67 8.67 17.78
N PRO A 26 -2.83 7.35 17.60
CA PRO A 26 -2.01 6.36 18.28
C PRO A 26 -0.52 6.53 17.95
N ARG A 27 0.36 6.06 18.82
CA ARG A 27 1.81 6.17 18.69
C ARG A 27 2.45 4.83 18.34
N LEU A 28 3.31 4.82 17.34
CA LEU A 28 4.16 3.66 17.03
C LEU A 28 5.28 3.54 18.08
N LEU A 29 5.38 2.38 18.72
CA LEU A 29 6.43 2.08 19.70
C LEU A 29 7.59 1.32 19.08
N ALA A 30 7.29 0.33 18.26
CA ALA A 30 8.28 -0.47 17.55
C ALA A 30 7.64 -1.14 16.33
N HIS A 31 8.44 -1.40 15.30
CA HIS A 31 8.06 -2.27 14.19
C HIS A 31 9.25 -3.07 13.69
N ALA A 32 8.97 -4.23 13.11
CA ALA A 32 9.92 -5.06 12.41
C ALA A 32 9.27 -5.63 11.15
N LEU A 33 10.05 -5.73 10.09
CA LEU A 33 9.62 -6.14 8.77
C LEU A 33 10.62 -7.12 8.17
N PHE A 34 10.12 -8.18 7.56
CA PHE A 34 10.88 -9.08 6.72
C PHE A 34 10.25 -9.13 5.33
N SER A 35 11.00 -8.73 4.30
CA SER A 35 10.57 -8.81 2.91
C SER A 35 11.06 -10.10 2.25
N GLN A 36 10.20 -10.73 1.48
CA GLN A 36 10.48 -11.96 0.73
C GLN A 36 10.90 -11.67 -0.73
N ILE A 37 11.18 -10.40 -1.07
CA ILE A 37 11.53 -9.96 -2.43
C ILE A 37 12.64 -10.83 -3.03
N ASP A 38 13.72 -11.07 -2.30
CA ASP A 38 14.87 -11.86 -2.78
C ASP A 38 14.46 -13.29 -3.15
N MET A 39 13.56 -13.89 -2.37
CA MET A 39 13.04 -15.23 -2.64
C MET A 39 12.18 -15.26 -3.91
N HIS A 40 11.36 -14.23 -4.13
CA HIS A 40 10.43 -14.16 -5.25
C HIS A 40 11.07 -13.65 -6.54
N GLN A 41 12.22 -12.99 -6.45
CA GLN A 41 12.95 -12.43 -7.60
C GLN A 41 13.27 -13.48 -8.66
N ALA A 42 13.66 -14.68 -8.25
CA ALA A 42 13.97 -15.79 -9.16
C ALA A 42 12.76 -16.26 -9.99
N TYR A 43 11.54 -16.00 -9.50
CA TYR A 43 10.28 -16.35 -10.18
C TYR A 43 9.67 -15.18 -10.96
N GLY A 44 10.23 -13.98 -10.81
CA GLY A 44 9.73 -12.77 -11.46
C GLY A 44 8.37 -12.29 -10.95
N GLY A 45 8.03 -12.61 -9.69
CA GLY A 45 6.82 -12.23 -8.99
C GLY A 45 6.50 -13.17 -7.82
N VAL A 46 5.52 -12.81 -7.00
CA VAL A 46 5.15 -13.55 -5.79
C VAL A 46 4.60 -14.94 -6.11
N VAL A 47 5.14 -15.96 -5.43
CA VAL A 47 4.65 -17.34 -5.44
C VAL A 47 3.89 -17.61 -4.14
N PRO A 48 2.54 -17.69 -4.15
CA PRO A 48 1.71 -17.70 -2.93
C PRO A 48 2.06 -18.80 -1.94
N GLU A 49 2.39 -20.00 -2.42
CA GLU A 49 2.79 -21.13 -1.58
C GLU A 49 4.09 -20.87 -0.82
N LEU A 50 5.08 -20.28 -1.48
CA LEU A 50 6.35 -19.93 -0.84
C LEU A 50 6.17 -18.80 0.18
N ALA A 51 5.35 -17.78 -0.17
CA ALA A 51 5.04 -16.69 0.72
C ALA A 51 4.42 -17.21 2.03
N SER A 52 3.39 -18.04 1.94
CA SER A 52 2.72 -18.62 3.10
C SER A 52 3.67 -19.39 4.01
N ARG A 53 4.55 -20.22 3.43
CA ARG A 53 5.53 -21.02 4.20
C ARG A 53 6.57 -20.16 4.89
N ASP A 54 6.97 -19.04 4.30
CA ASP A 54 7.96 -18.16 4.92
C ASP A 54 7.34 -17.33 6.05
N HIS A 55 6.10 -16.85 5.91
CA HIS A 55 5.39 -16.16 6.99
C HIS A 55 5.38 -16.96 8.29
N ILE A 56 5.14 -18.28 8.24
CA ILE A 56 5.14 -19.16 9.41
C ILE A 56 6.49 -19.07 10.17
N LYS A 57 7.60 -18.92 9.45
CA LYS A 57 8.93 -18.84 10.05
C LYS A 57 9.23 -17.45 10.63
N ARG A 58 8.58 -16.39 10.13
CA ARG A 58 8.91 -14.98 10.42
C ARG A 58 8.10 -14.35 11.52
N VAL A 59 6.79 -14.64 11.60
CA VAL A 59 5.88 -13.91 12.51
C VAL A 59 6.36 -13.96 13.97
N ILE A 60 6.73 -15.12 14.51
CA ILE A 60 7.14 -15.25 15.92
C ILE A 60 8.50 -14.57 16.20
N PRO A 61 9.57 -14.78 15.38
CA PRO A 61 10.81 -14.04 15.53
C PRO A 61 10.62 -12.51 15.50
N LEU A 62 9.84 -11.98 14.55
CA LEU A 62 9.55 -10.55 14.45
C LEU A 62 8.75 -10.05 15.66
N THR A 63 7.79 -10.83 16.17
CA THR A 63 7.07 -10.50 17.40
C THR A 63 8.01 -10.34 18.59
N ARG A 64 8.96 -11.26 18.76
CA ARG A 64 9.98 -11.17 19.83
C ARG A 64 10.89 -9.94 19.64
N GLU A 65 11.27 -9.64 18.43
CA GLU A 65 12.09 -8.47 18.09
C GLU A 65 11.39 -7.16 18.45
N VAL A 66 10.14 -7.00 18.05
CA VAL A 66 9.33 -5.81 18.32
C VAL A 66 9.14 -5.60 19.84
N LEU A 67 8.83 -6.67 20.58
CA LEU A 67 8.71 -6.62 22.03
C LEU A 67 10.02 -6.19 22.70
N LYS A 68 11.14 -6.72 22.24
CA LYS A 68 12.48 -6.37 22.73
C LYS A 68 12.82 -4.89 22.43
N ILE A 69 12.56 -4.40 21.21
CA ILE A 69 12.79 -2.99 20.82
C ILE A 69 11.99 -2.06 21.71
N ALA A 70 10.70 -2.37 21.93
CA ALA A 70 9.81 -1.57 22.76
C ALA A 70 10.06 -1.73 24.26
N ASN A 71 10.85 -2.71 24.69
CA ASN A 71 11.04 -3.09 26.10
C ASN A 71 9.71 -3.42 26.79
N ILE A 72 8.87 -4.21 26.12
CA ILE A 72 7.52 -4.61 26.54
C ILE A 72 7.43 -6.12 26.60
N GLU A 73 6.77 -6.64 27.64
CA GLU A 73 6.47 -8.06 27.77
C GLU A 73 5.19 -8.42 27.01
N LEU A 74 5.12 -9.61 26.43
CA LEU A 74 3.99 -10.05 25.61
C LEU A 74 2.62 -10.00 26.35
N ASN A 75 2.61 -10.26 27.65
CA ASN A 75 1.40 -10.20 28.47
C ASN A 75 0.83 -8.79 28.68
N GLN A 76 1.61 -7.74 28.39
CA GLN A 76 1.21 -6.33 28.45
C GLN A 76 0.44 -5.89 27.19
N VAL A 77 0.44 -6.69 26.12
CA VAL A 77 -0.37 -6.45 24.92
C VAL A 77 -1.85 -6.55 25.31
N ASP A 78 -2.64 -5.56 24.91
CA ASP A 78 -4.08 -5.53 25.16
C ASP A 78 -4.90 -6.16 24.05
N VAL A 79 -4.48 -6.00 22.77
CA VAL A 79 -5.18 -6.46 21.58
C VAL A 79 -4.18 -7.02 20.58
N VAL A 80 -4.49 -8.18 19.95
CA VAL A 80 -3.72 -8.71 18.83
C VAL A 80 -4.52 -8.47 17.55
N ALA A 81 -4.02 -7.59 16.68
CA ALA A 81 -4.61 -7.27 15.40
C ALA A 81 -3.89 -8.02 14.26
N TYR A 82 -4.63 -8.40 13.23
CA TYR A 82 -4.08 -9.11 12.08
C TYR A 82 -4.78 -8.68 10.80
N THR A 83 -4.10 -8.83 9.67
CA THR A 83 -4.72 -8.61 8.36
C THR A 83 -5.68 -9.74 8.04
N ARG A 84 -6.98 -9.43 8.02
CA ARG A 84 -8.04 -10.37 7.64
C ARG A 84 -8.19 -10.50 6.13
N GLY A 85 -7.82 -9.45 5.39
CA GLY A 85 -7.89 -9.34 3.94
C GLY A 85 -7.99 -7.89 3.46
N PRO A 86 -8.00 -7.65 2.13
CA PRO A 86 -7.71 -8.64 1.07
C PRO A 86 -6.24 -9.09 1.06
N GLY A 87 -5.95 -10.18 0.29
CA GLY A 87 -4.60 -10.71 0.14
C GLY A 87 -4.57 -12.17 -0.32
N LEU A 88 -3.40 -12.78 -0.29
CA LEU A 88 -3.21 -14.19 -0.62
C LEU A 88 -3.77 -15.08 0.50
N ALA A 89 -4.73 -15.96 0.17
CA ALA A 89 -5.46 -16.75 1.16
C ALA A 89 -4.55 -17.50 2.15
N GLY A 90 -3.52 -18.21 1.65
CA GLY A 90 -2.60 -18.97 2.49
C GLY A 90 -1.74 -18.07 3.40
N ALA A 91 -1.32 -16.91 2.89
CA ALA A 91 -0.55 -15.92 3.63
C ALA A 91 -1.39 -15.28 4.76
N LEU A 92 -2.62 -14.85 4.45
CA LEU A 92 -3.59 -14.34 5.41
C LEU A 92 -3.88 -15.34 6.55
N LEU A 93 -4.07 -16.63 6.20
CA LEU A 93 -4.33 -17.69 7.18
C LEU A 93 -3.20 -17.83 8.20
N VAL A 94 -1.94 -17.61 7.80
CA VAL A 94 -0.79 -17.65 8.73
C VAL A 94 -0.89 -16.54 9.77
N GLY A 95 -1.04 -15.29 9.35
CA GLY A 95 -1.15 -14.15 10.26
C GLY A 95 -2.36 -14.26 11.18
N ALA A 96 -3.52 -14.59 10.63
CA ALA A 96 -4.76 -14.80 11.39
C ALA A 96 -4.61 -15.94 12.42
N GLY A 97 -4.06 -17.10 12.00
CA GLY A 97 -3.85 -18.25 12.87
C GLY A 97 -2.91 -17.94 14.03
N VAL A 98 -1.78 -17.26 13.77
CA VAL A 98 -0.83 -16.85 14.82
C VAL A 98 -1.47 -15.82 15.76
N ALA A 99 -2.18 -14.81 15.22
CA ALA A 99 -2.85 -13.80 16.03
C ALA A 99 -3.89 -14.41 16.98
N CYS A 100 -4.76 -15.29 16.45
CA CYS A 100 -5.78 -15.97 17.25
C CYS A 100 -5.18 -16.93 18.28
N ALA A 101 -4.11 -17.64 17.94
CA ALA A 101 -3.40 -18.50 18.87
C ALA A 101 -2.74 -17.70 20.01
N LEU A 102 -2.11 -16.56 19.72
CA LEU A 102 -1.57 -15.65 20.74
C LEU A 102 -2.68 -15.07 21.62
N GLY A 103 -3.77 -14.59 21.01
CA GLY A 103 -4.94 -14.10 21.75
C GLY A 103 -5.48 -15.13 22.73
N ALA A 104 -5.69 -16.37 22.26
CA ALA A 104 -6.20 -17.47 23.09
C ALA A 104 -5.22 -17.82 24.23
N ALA A 105 -3.92 -17.93 23.94
CA ALA A 105 -2.91 -18.28 24.94
C ALA A 105 -2.75 -17.21 26.04
N LEU A 106 -2.99 -15.94 25.70
CA LEU A 106 -2.85 -14.81 26.61
C LEU A 106 -4.18 -14.34 27.21
N ASN A 107 -5.30 -14.92 26.79
CA ASN A 107 -6.66 -14.45 27.08
C ASN A 107 -6.84 -12.95 26.72
N LYS A 108 -6.36 -12.57 25.52
CA LYS A 108 -6.45 -11.21 24.99
C LYS A 108 -7.36 -11.18 23.76
N PRO A 109 -8.14 -10.10 23.58
CA PRO A 109 -9.01 -9.97 22.41
C PRO A 109 -8.21 -9.84 21.11
N VAL A 110 -8.82 -10.28 20.02
CA VAL A 110 -8.25 -10.21 18.67
C VAL A 110 -9.09 -9.33 17.76
N LEU A 111 -8.47 -8.76 16.71
CA LEU A 111 -9.14 -7.90 15.76
C LEU A 111 -8.63 -8.13 14.34
N GLY A 112 -9.53 -8.57 13.44
CA GLY A 112 -9.25 -8.65 12.01
C GLY A 112 -9.38 -7.29 11.34
N VAL A 113 -8.34 -6.84 10.63
CA VAL A 113 -8.23 -5.52 9.99
C VAL A 113 -8.26 -5.65 8.48
N HIS A 114 -8.85 -4.67 7.80
CA HIS A 114 -8.80 -4.56 6.35
C HIS A 114 -7.45 -3.99 5.90
N HIS A 115 -6.73 -4.72 5.05
CA HIS A 115 -5.39 -4.35 4.56
C HIS A 115 -5.32 -2.94 3.96
N LEU A 116 -6.28 -2.60 3.08
CA LEU A 116 -6.30 -1.28 2.44
C LEU A 116 -6.65 -0.14 3.40
N GLU A 117 -7.41 -0.42 4.47
CA GLU A 117 -7.63 0.54 5.54
C GLU A 117 -6.34 0.77 6.34
N GLY A 118 -5.52 -0.28 6.53
CA GLY A 118 -4.18 -0.14 7.09
C GLY A 118 -3.35 0.87 6.31
N HIS A 119 -3.25 0.71 5.00
CA HIS A 119 -2.57 1.69 4.16
C HIS A 119 -3.17 3.09 4.26
N LEU A 120 -4.50 3.21 4.17
CA LEU A 120 -5.22 4.48 4.19
C LEU A 120 -4.95 5.28 5.48
N LEU A 121 -4.84 4.59 6.61
CA LEU A 121 -4.62 5.20 7.92
C LEU A 121 -3.12 5.29 8.32
N SER A 122 -2.22 4.68 7.55
CA SER A 122 -0.78 4.72 7.86
C SER A 122 -0.17 6.13 7.96
N PRO A 123 -0.63 7.16 7.19
CA PRO A 123 -0.13 8.54 7.36
C PRO A 123 -0.42 9.17 8.72
N PHE A 124 -1.33 8.61 9.51
CA PHE A 124 -1.54 9.06 10.90
C PHE A 124 -0.37 8.70 11.84
N LEU A 125 0.56 7.85 11.37
CA LEU A 125 1.82 7.55 12.07
C LEU A 125 2.94 8.57 11.77
N SER A 126 2.74 9.49 10.81
CA SER A 126 3.74 10.50 10.46
C SER A 126 3.79 11.63 11.49
N GLU A 127 4.89 12.40 11.48
CA GLU A 127 5.04 13.60 12.30
C GLU A 127 3.96 14.67 12.01
N ASP A 128 3.44 14.68 10.79
CA ASP A 128 2.39 15.58 10.32
C ASP A 128 1.14 14.77 9.92
N PRO A 129 0.35 14.25 10.89
CA PRO A 129 -0.80 13.42 10.61
C PRO A 129 -1.91 14.22 9.92
N PRO A 130 -2.65 13.60 8.98
CA PRO A 130 -3.81 14.23 8.38
C PRO A 130 -4.95 14.40 9.39
N GLU A 131 -5.87 15.31 9.08
CA GLU A 131 -7.17 15.43 9.76
C GLU A 131 -8.29 15.05 8.79
N PHE A 132 -9.34 14.41 9.29
CA PHE A 132 -10.54 14.15 8.51
C PHE A 132 -11.34 15.45 8.26
N PRO A 133 -12.10 15.57 7.16
CA PRO A 133 -12.11 14.68 6.01
C PRO A 133 -10.99 15.00 5.01
N PHE A 134 -10.70 14.03 4.10
CA PHE A 134 -9.69 14.18 3.06
C PHE A 134 -10.01 13.35 1.81
N VAL A 135 -9.39 13.68 0.67
CA VAL A 135 -9.30 12.77 -0.48
C VAL A 135 -8.10 11.85 -0.29
N ALA A 136 -8.26 10.56 -0.54
CA ALA A 136 -7.16 9.61 -0.53
C ALA A 136 -6.87 9.09 -1.93
N LEU A 137 -5.59 9.04 -2.31
CA LEU A 137 -5.04 8.26 -3.40
C LEU A 137 -4.37 7.03 -2.80
N LEU A 138 -5.05 5.88 -2.86
CA LEU A 138 -4.49 4.59 -2.51
C LEU A 138 -3.88 3.98 -3.77
N VAL A 139 -2.55 3.80 -3.77
CA VAL A 139 -1.81 3.37 -4.96
C VAL A 139 -0.73 2.36 -4.59
N SER A 140 -0.97 1.09 -4.90
CA SER A 140 -0.11 -0.05 -4.57
C SER A 140 0.13 -0.96 -5.77
N GLY A 141 0.77 -2.10 -5.55
CA GLY A 141 0.95 -3.15 -6.56
C GLY A 141 -0.37 -3.65 -7.15
N GLY A 142 -1.39 -3.86 -6.30
CA GLY A 142 -2.67 -4.44 -6.71
C GLY A 142 -3.85 -3.46 -6.76
N HIS A 143 -3.70 -2.23 -6.26
CA HIS A 143 -4.82 -1.29 -6.14
C HIS A 143 -4.45 0.11 -6.63
N THR A 144 -5.41 0.76 -7.27
CA THR A 144 -5.36 2.19 -7.59
C THR A 144 -6.76 2.76 -7.43
N GLN A 145 -6.97 3.51 -6.34
CA GLN A 145 -8.29 4.03 -5.96
C GLN A 145 -8.19 5.47 -5.49
N LEU A 146 -9.16 6.29 -5.87
CA LEU A 146 -9.44 7.59 -5.27
C LEU A 146 -10.67 7.47 -4.37
N MET A 147 -10.56 7.98 -3.18
CA MET A 147 -11.60 7.89 -2.17
C MET A 147 -11.85 9.23 -1.49
N ARG A 148 -13.09 9.44 -1.09
CA ARG A 148 -13.48 10.44 -0.10
C ARG A 148 -13.51 9.75 1.25
N VAL A 149 -12.80 10.31 2.21
CA VAL A 149 -12.62 9.75 3.55
C VAL A 149 -13.17 10.75 4.56
N GLU A 150 -14.30 10.43 5.15
CA GLU A 150 -14.97 11.31 6.14
C GLU A 150 -14.48 11.04 7.56
N ALA A 151 -14.27 9.81 7.90
CA ALA A 151 -13.81 9.33 9.20
C ALA A 151 -13.30 7.89 9.07
N VAL A 152 -12.75 7.32 10.14
CA VAL A 152 -12.43 5.89 10.24
C VAL A 152 -13.66 5.05 9.90
N GLY A 153 -13.52 4.09 8.99
CA GLY A 153 -14.61 3.21 8.54
C GLY A 153 -15.65 3.87 7.61
N THR A 154 -15.48 5.14 7.23
CA THR A 154 -16.44 5.86 6.37
C THR A 154 -15.76 6.32 5.08
N TYR A 155 -15.81 5.46 4.07
CA TYR A 155 -15.09 5.58 2.80
C TYR A 155 -16.05 5.53 1.62
N GLU A 156 -15.90 6.50 0.71
CA GLU A 156 -16.61 6.55 -0.56
C GLU A 156 -15.58 6.43 -1.70
N ILE A 157 -15.72 5.41 -2.55
CA ILE A 157 -14.87 5.25 -3.73
C ILE A 157 -15.35 6.26 -4.78
N LEU A 158 -14.48 7.19 -5.16
CA LEU A 158 -14.74 8.18 -6.22
C LEU A 158 -14.40 7.60 -7.58
N GLY A 159 -13.36 6.77 -7.67
CA GLY A 159 -12.92 6.08 -8.87
C GLY A 159 -11.84 5.07 -8.55
N GLU A 160 -11.71 4.06 -9.39
CA GLU A 160 -10.73 2.99 -9.24
C GLU A 160 -10.20 2.51 -10.59
N THR A 161 -9.16 1.69 -10.58
CA THR A 161 -8.68 1.11 -11.84
C THR A 161 -9.67 0.08 -12.38
N VAL A 162 -9.94 0.17 -13.68
CA VAL A 162 -10.81 -0.79 -14.39
C VAL A 162 -10.05 -1.99 -14.97
N ASP A 163 -8.71 -1.93 -14.89
CA ASP A 163 -7.82 -2.98 -15.41
C ASP A 163 -6.57 -3.10 -14.51
N ASP A 164 -5.35 -2.96 -15.06
CA ASP A 164 -4.11 -3.04 -14.28
C ASP A 164 -4.03 -1.89 -13.24
N ALA A 165 -3.53 -2.16 -12.03
CA ALA A 165 -3.17 -1.11 -11.08
C ALA A 165 -1.90 -0.36 -11.52
N ALA A 166 -1.67 0.83 -10.97
CA ALA A 166 -0.49 1.64 -11.30
C ALA A 166 0.82 0.91 -10.96
N GLY A 167 0.90 0.27 -9.79
CA GLY A 167 2.09 -0.51 -9.41
C GLY A 167 2.29 -1.72 -10.34
N GLU A 168 1.23 -2.41 -10.70
CA GLU A 168 1.28 -3.49 -11.68
C GLU A 168 1.74 -2.99 -13.07
N ALA A 169 1.34 -1.77 -13.46
CA ALA A 169 1.81 -1.15 -14.69
C ALA A 169 3.32 -0.84 -14.65
N PHE A 170 3.84 -0.40 -13.50
CA PHE A 170 5.27 -0.24 -13.27
C PHE A 170 5.99 -1.58 -13.39
N ASP A 171 5.55 -2.61 -12.67
CA ASP A 171 6.20 -3.92 -12.62
C ASP A 171 6.20 -4.62 -13.99
N LYS A 172 5.05 -4.63 -14.67
CA LYS A 172 4.93 -5.21 -16.02
C LYS A 172 5.79 -4.47 -17.03
N SER A 173 5.85 -3.14 -16.97
CA SER A 173 6.69 -2.34 -17.87
C SER A 173 8.18 -2.55 -17.60
N ALA A 174 8.58 -2.63 -16.33
CA ALA A 174 9.95 -2.96 -15.94
C ALA A 174 10.37 -4.34 -16.50
N LYS A 175 9.52 -5.34 -16.35
CA LYS A 175 9.75 -6.69 -16.88
C LYS A 175 9.92 -6.69 -18.40
N LEU A 176 9.10 -5.92 -19.14
CA LEU A 176 9.21 -5.78 -20.61
C LEU A 176 10.54 -5.14 -21.04
N MET A 177 11.13 -4.29 -20.20
CA MET A 177 12.43 -3.65 -20.44
C MET A 177 13.62 -4.48 -19.95
N GLY A 178 13.37 -5.67 -19.39
CA GLY A 178 14.42 -6.50 -18.79
C GLY A 178 15.01 -5.90 -17.51
N LEU A 179 14.24 -5.12 -16.77
CA LEU A 179 14.61 -4.59 -15.47
C LEU A 179 14.26 -5.61 -14.37
N GLY A 180 14.91 -5.47 -13.20
CA GLY A 180 14.73 -6.39 -12.07
C GLY A 180 13.36 -6.28 -11.38
N TYR A 181 13.18 -7.09 -10.36
CA TYR A 181 12.04 -7.05 -9.44
C TYR A 181 12.50 -6.55 -8.06
N PRO A 182 11.73 -5.70 -7.35
CA PRO A 182 10.44 -5.11 -7.78
C PRO A 182 10.61 -4.09 -8.91
N GLY A 183 9.65 -4.12 -9.84
CA GLY A 183 9.75 -3.35 -11.08
C GLY A 183 9.61 -1.85 -10.89
N GLY A 184 8.78 -1.38 -9.95
CA GLY A 184 8.57 0.04 -9.69
C GLY A 184 9.88 0.78 -9.39
N PRO A 185 10.63 0.42 -8.35
CA PRO A 185 11.93 1.01 -8.04
C PRO A 185 12.96 0.85 -9.17
N ALA A 186 12.99 -0.31 -9.84
CA ALA A 186 13.91 -0.58 -10.93
C ALA A 186 13.64 0.32 -12.13
N LEU A 187 12.36 0.52 -12.50
CA LEU A 187 11.95 1.40 -13.58
C LEU A 187 12.26 2.86 -13.26
N SER A 188 11.92 3.34 -12.05
CA SER A 188 12.20 4.71 -11.62
C SER A 188 13.70 5.02 -11.61
N LYS A 189 14.52 4.07 -11.15
CA LYS A 189 15.99 4.20 -11.23
C LYS A 189 16.49 4.24 -12.67
N CYS A 190 15.95 3.42 -13.55
CA CYS A 190 16.28 3.43 -14.98
C CYS A 190 15.84 4.73 -15.67
N ALA A 191 14.75 5.34 -15.21
CA ALA A 191 14.23 6.60 -15.74
C ALA A 191 15.10 7.82 -15.37
N GLU A 192 15.96 7.71 -14.34
CA GLU A 192 16.89 8.79 -13.96
C GLU A 192 17.81 9.13 -15.15
N GLY A 193 17.76 10.38 -15.59
CA GLY A 193 18.52 10.85 -16.74
C GLY A 193 17.91 10.58 -18.13
N GLY A 194 16.78 9.86 -18.20
CA GLY A 194 16.01 9.67 -19.43
C GLY A 194 15.12 10.88 -19.76
N ASN A 195 14.75 11.01 -21.05
CA ASN A 195 13.84 12.04 -21.51
C ASN A 195 12.37 11.56 -21.38
N PRO A 196 11.53 12.15 -20.50
CA PRO A 196 10.14 11.72 -20.33
C PRO A 196 9.23 12.04 -21.53
N GLN A 197 9.70 12.77 -22.54
CA GLN A 197 8.99 13.11 -23.75
C GLN A 197 9.48 12.35 -25.00
N ALA A 198 10.47 11.47 -24.85
CA ALA A 198 11.06 10.73 -25.97
C ALA A 198 10.06 9.80 -26.67
N PHE A 199 9.14 9.20 -25.91
CA PHE A 199 8.11 8.32 -26.43
C PHE A 199 6.70 8.87 -26.09
N LYS A 200 5.88 9.05 -27.13
CA LYS A 200 4.49 9.47 -26.98
C LYS A 200 3.64 8.26 -26.57
N LEU A 201 3.58 8.00 -25.25
CA LEU A 201 2.79 6.92 -24.68
C LEU A 201 1.36 7.40 -24.34
N PRO A 202 0.34 6.53 -24.36
CA PRO A 202 -1.03 6.91 -24.03
C PRO A 202 -1.20 7.21 -22.53
N ARG A 203 -2.23 8.01 -22.22
CA ARG A 203 -2.75 8.27 -20.88
C ARG A 203 -4.21 7.82 -20.85
N PRO A 204 -4.47 6.51 -20.70
CA PRO A 204 -5.84 6.02 -20.77
C PRO A 204 -6.73 6.70 -19.74
N LEU A 205 -7.99 6.92 -20.07
CA LEU A 205 -9.04 7.56 -19.25
C LEU A 205 -8.69 8.94 -18.67
N LEU A 206 -7.57 9.57 -19.05
CA LEU A 206 -7.19 10.89 -18.52
C LEU A 206 -8.27 11.95 -18.72
N HIS A 207 -9.04 11.88 -19.79
CA HIS A 207 -10.10 12.82 -20.18
C HIS A 207 -11.50 12.18 -20.19
N SER A 208 -11.72 11.08 -19.44
CA SER A 208 -13.01 10.36 -19.41
C SER A 208 -14.14 11.10 -18.69
N GLY A 209 -13.81 12.15 -17.93
CA GLY A 209 -14.79 12.90 -17.13
C GLY A 209 -15.13 12.27 -15.78
N ASN A 210 -14.73 11.03 -15.52
CA ASN A 210 -14.80 10.35 -14.23
C ASN A 210 -13.42 10.27 -13.55
N PHE A 211 -13.32 9.58 -12.40
CA PHE A 211 -12.07 9.42 -11.64
C PHE A 211 -11.44 8.03 -11.81
N ASP A 212 -11.96 7.19 -12.71
CA ASP A 212 -11.42 5.86 -12.94
C ASP A 212 -10.08 5.91 -13.65
N PHE A 213 -9.28 4.86 -13.41
CA PHE A 213 -7.94 4.69 -14.00
C PHE A 213 -7.93 3.51 -14.96
N SER A 214 -6.97 3.52 -15.89
CA SER A 214 -6.63 2.39 -16.73
C SER A 214 -5.17 2.46 -17.13
N PHE A 215 -4.48 1.32 -17.08
CA PHE A 215 -3.06 1.23 -17.42
C PHE A 215 -2.74 0.09 -18.41
N ALA A 216 -3.68 -0.81 -18.73
CA ALA A 216 -3.43 -1.92 -19.65
C ALA A 216 -3.04 -1.45 -21.06
N GLY A 217 -3.67 -0.38 -21.55
CA GLY A 217 -3.33 0.24 -22.83
C GLY A 217 -1.93 0.85 -22.85
N LEU A 218 -1.48 1.42 -21.72
CA LEU A 218 -0.12 1.92 -21.57
C LEU A 218 0.90 0.79 -21.65
N LYS A 219 0.69 -0.32 -20.93
CA LYS A 219 1.56 -1.51 -20.99
C LYS A 219 1.71 -2.03 -22.40
N THR A 220 0.62 -2.14 -23.17
CA THR A 220 0.64 -2.57 -24.56
C THR A 220 1.46 -1.62 -25.43
N SER A 221 1.38 -0.32 -25.19
CA SER A 221 2.17 0.68 -25.91
C SER A 221 3.66 0.57 -25.56
N VAL A 222 4.01 0.35 -24.29
CA VAL A 222 5.40 0.11 -23.85
C VAL A 222 5.96 -1.13 -24.54
N LEU A 223 5.22 -2.25 -24.56
CA LEU A 223 5.62 -3.46 -25.29
C LEU A 223 5.90 -3.19 -26.77
N THR A 224 5.02 -2.42 -27.41
CA THR A 224 5.17 -2.06 -28.83
C THR A 224 6.46 -1.25 -29.06
N GLN A 225 6.78 -0.29 -28.20
CA GLN A 225 8.01 0.50 -28.29
C GLN A 225 9.25 -0.36 -28.00
N ALA A 226 9.20 -1.20 -26.97
CA ALA A 226 10.29 -2.12 -26.65
C ALA A 226 10.61 -3.06 -27.83
N ASN A 227 9.58 -3.62 -28.48
CA ASN A 227 9.74 -4.46 -29.66
C ASN A 227 10.33 -3.70 -30.87
N LYS A 228 9.94 -2.44 -31.09
CA LYS A 228 10.50 -1.58 -32.15
C LYS A 228 11.97 -1.27 -31.92
N LEU A 229 12.38 -1.06 -30.69
CA LEU A 229 13.77 -0.84 -30.31
C LEU A 229 14.61 -2.11 -30.43
N GLY A 230 14.02 -3.28 -30.18
CA GLY A 230 14.72 -4.56 -30.30
C GLY A 230 16.04 -4.58 -29.54
N ALA A 231 17.14 -4.88 -30.24
CA ALA A 231 18.48 -4.92 -29.64
C ALA A 231 18.93 -3.56 -29.06
N ALA A 232 18.48 -2.44 -29.66
CA ALA A 232 18.83 -1.10 -29.18
C ALA A 232 18.31 -0.80 -27.77
N LEU A 233 17.26 -1.48 -27.31
CA LEU A 233 16.77 -1.36 -25.94
C LEU A 233 17.80 -1.83 -24.90
N HIS A 234 18.66 -2.77 -25.27
CA HIS A 234 19.67 -3.38 -24.38
C HIS A 234 21.07 -2.81 -24.60
N ASP A 235 21.23 -1.93 -25.59
CA ASP A 235 22.50 -1.27 -25.87
C ASP A 235 22.76 -0.13 -24.87
N THR A 236 23.77 -0.29 -24.04
CA THR A 236 24.16 0.68 -23.00
C THR A 236 24.86 1.93 -23.55
N SER A 237 25.17 1.97 -24.86
CA SER A 237 25.76 3.13 -25.49
C SER A 237 24.76 4.22 -25.87
N ASN A 238 23.44 3.95 -25.72
CA ASN A 238 22.36 4.87 -26.00
C ASN A 238 21.44 5.05 -24.79
N THR A 239 20.52 6.04 -24.86
CA THR A 239 19.58 6.40 -23.78
C THR A 239 18.21 5.74 -23.94
N HIS A 240 17.97 4.92 -24.97
CA HIS A 240 16.63 4.44 -25.33
C HIS A 240 15.89 3.74 -24.19
N LYS A 241 16.57 2.91 -23.39
CA LYS A 241 15.96 2.25 -22.23
C LYS A 241 15.57 3.25 -21.16
N ALA A 242 16.45 4.18 -20.83
CA ALA A 242 16.18 5.24 -19.86
C ALA A 242 15.05 6.16 -20.33
N ASP A 243 15.03 6.52 -21.60
CA ASP A 243 14.01 7.36 -22.23
C ASP A 243 12.63 6.67 -22.21
N LEU A 244 12.57 5.36 -22.51
CA LEU A 244 11.34 4.60 -22.47
C LEU A 244 10.85 4.45 -21.02
N ALA A 245 11.74 4.21 -20.06
CA ALA A 245 11.42 4.16 -18.64
C ALA A 245 10.90 5.52 -18.14
N ALA A 246 11.57 6.63 -18.48
CA ALA A 246 11.15 7.98 -18.11
C ALA A 246 9.79 8.35 -18.73
N SER A 247 9.56 8.01 -19.99
CA SER A 247 8.28 8.24 -20.66
C SER A 247 7.14 7.42 -20.05
N THR A 248 7.44 6.20 -19.59
CA THR A 248 6.47 5.30 -18.92
C THR A 248 6.12 5.84 -17.54
N GLU A 249 7.10 6.17 -16.70
CA GLU A 249 6.89 6.79 -15.40
C GLU A 249 6.08 8.07 -15.52
N ALA A 250 6.46 8.96 -16.45
CA ALA A 250 5.74 10.21 -16.70
C ALA A 250 4.28 9.98 -17.09
N ALA A 251 3.98 8.94 -17.89
CA ALA A 251 2.61 8.63 -18.27
C ALA A 251 1.75 8.17 -17.08
N ILE A 252 2.29 7.30 -16.22
CA ILE A 252 1.59 6.82 -15.02
C ILE A 252 1.38 7.98 -14.04
N VAL A 253 2.43 8.71 -13.72
CA VAL A 253 2.41 9.82 -12.76
C VAL A 253 1.45 10.93 -13.20
N GLU A 254 1.45 11.30 -14.48
CA GLU A 254 0.54 12.34 -14.99
C GLU A 254 -0.93 11.97 -14.78
N VAL A 255 -1.31 10.71 -15.03
CA VAL A 255 -2.68 10.23 -14.81
C VAL A 255 -3.04 10.30 -13.32
N LEU A 256 -2.17 9.79 -12.44
CA LEU A 256 -2.39 9.82 -10.99
C LEU A 256 -2.55 11.25 -10.47
N VAL A 257 -1.67 12.17 -10.86
CA VAL A 257 -1.71 13.58 -10.43
C VAL A 257 -2.99 14.28 -10.91
N LYS A 258 -3.29 14.20 -12.20
CA LYS A 258 -4.44 14.90 -12.78
C LYS A 258 -5.79 14.41 -12.24
N LYS A 259 -5.93 13.07 -12.06
CA LYS A 259 -7.15 12.50 -11.47
C LYS A 259 -7.30 12.89 -9.99
N SER A 260 -6.21 12.90 -9.22
CA SER A 260 -6.23 13.34 -7.82
C SER A 260 -6.63 14.80 -7.70
N MET A 261 -6.08 15.69 -8.54
CA MET A 261 -6.45 17.10 -8.55
C MET A 261 -7.89 17.32 -8.99
N ALA A 262 -8.41 16.51 -9.94
CA ALA A 262 -9.80 16.56 -10.34
C ALA A 262 -10.75 16.13 -9.20
N ALA A 263 -10.39 15.07 -8.45
CA ALA A 263 -11.17 14.62 -7.30
C ALA A 263 -11.19 15.67 -6.17
N LEU A 264 -10.04 16.28 -5.86
CA LEU A 264 -9.95 17.39 -4.89
C LEU A 264 -10.85 18.58 -5.29
N LYS A 265 -10.83 18.94 -6.58
CA LYS A 265 -11.69 20.01 -7.10
C LYS A 265 -13.18 19.67 -7.00
N ALA A 266 -13.56 18.43 -7.33
CA ALA A 266 -14.95 17.99 -7.30
C ALA A 266 -15.51 17.88 -5.88
N THR A 267 -14.69 17.43 -4.92
CA THR A 267 -15.07 17.30 -3.50
C THR A 267 -14.95 18.60 -2.70
N GLY A 268 -14.21 19.58 -3.21
CA GLY A 268 -13.88 20.81 -2.48
C GLY A 268 -12.92 20.62 -1.31
N MET A 269 -12.36 19.43 -1.15
CA MET A 269 -11.44 19.10 -0.05
C MET A 269 -10.07 19.74 -0.23
N ARG A 270 -9.41 20.05 0.89
CA ARG A 270 -8.11 20.73 0.94
C ARG A 270 -6.98 19.86 1.47
N ARG A 271 -7.23 18.57 1.65
CA ARG A 271 -6.24 17.58 2.09
C ARG A 271 -6.23 16.41 1.13
N LEU A 272 -5.03 15.97 0.76
CA LEU A 272 -4.78 14.75 -0.01
C LEU A 272 -3.92 13.80 0.83
N VAL A 273 -4.38 12.59 1.02
CA VAL A 273 -3.58 11.50 1.60
C VAL A 273 -3.13 10.60 0.46
N VAL A 274 -1.83 10.27 0.40
CA VAL A 274 -1.28 9.34 -0.59
C VAL A 274 -0.71 8.14 0.16
N ALA A 275 -1.24 6.95 -0.09
CA ALA A 275 -0.89 5.73 0.61
C ALA A 275 -0.63 4.56 -0.35
N GLY A 276 0.10 3.55 0.12
CA GLY A 276 0.54 2.40 -0.66
C GLY A 276 1.92 2.59 -1.29
N GLY A 277 2.54 1.48 -1.73
CA GLY A 277 3.95 1.42 -2.14
C GLY A 277 4.33 2.35 -3.29
N VAL A 278 3.43 2.60 -4.27
CA VAL A 278 3.67 3.57 -5.35
C VAL A 278 3.73 5.02 -4.82
N GLY A 279 3.12 5.30 -3.66
CA GLY A 279 3.24 6.58 -2.95
C GLY A 279 4.67 6.95 -2.54
N ALA A 280 5.62 6.00 -2.56
CA ALA A 280 7.05 6.25 -2.37
C ALA A 280 7.76 6.79 -3.63
N ASN A 281 7.12 6.74 -4.82
CA ASN A 281 7.70 7.20 -6.07
C ASN A 281 8.04 8.70 -6.01
N ARG A 282 9.30 9.04 -6.28
CA ARG A 282 9.81 10.43 -6.17
C ARG A 282 9.15 11.38 -7.15
N SER A 283 8.94 10.95 -8.40
CA SER A 283 8.31 11.76 -9.44
C SER A 283 6.85 12.05 -9.10
N LEU A 284 6.12 11.06 -8.57
CA LEU A 284 4.74 11.23 -8.11
C LEU A 284 4.67 12.25 -6.95
N ARG A 285 5.49 12.09 -5.91
CA ARG A 285 5.54 13.03 -4.77
C ARG A 285 5.84 14.45 -5.23
N LEU A 286 6.87 14.61 -6.08
CA LEU A 286 7.26 15.93 -6.59
C LEU A 286 6.12 16.61 -7.33
N GLN A 287 5.48 15.91 -8.27
CA GLN A 287 4.42 16.49 -9.10
C GLN A 287 3.12 16.72 -8.31
N LEU A 288 2.77 15.83 -7.36
CA LEU A 288 1.61 16.05 -6.47
C LEU A 288 1.83 17.25 -5.57
N ASN A 289 3.01 17.37 -4.93
CA ASN A 289 3.31 18.51 -4.07
C ASN A 289 3.21 19.82 -4.85
N GLN A 290 3.84 19.91 -6.04
CA GLN A 290 3.75 21.09 -6.89
C GLN A 290 2.32 21.45 -7.32
N ALA A 291 1.51 20.46 -7.66
CA ALA A 291 0.12 20.66 -8.07
C ALA A 291 -0.76 21.08 -6.89
N CYS A 292 -0.58 20.45 -5.74
CA CYS A 292 -1.33 20.72 -4.52
C CYS A 292 -0.96 22.08 -3.91
N ASP A 293 0.32 22.45 -3.89
CA ASP A 293 0.78 23.77 -3.42
C ASP A 293 0.13 24.91 -4.22
N LYS A 294 0.08 24.77 -5.56
CA LYS A 294 -0.60 25.73 -6.45
C LYS A 294 -2.11 25.83 -6.18
N ALA A 295 -2.71 24.75 -5.70
CA ALA A 295 -4.15 24.69 -5.41
C ALA A 295 -4.49 25.01 -3.93
N GLY A 296 -3.49 25.25 -3.06
CA GLY A 296 -3.68 25.44 -1.63
C GLY A 296 -4.20 24.18 -0.93
N VAL A 297 -3.73 23.02 -1.36
CA VAL A 297 -4.05 21.69 -0.80
C VAL A 297 -2.85 21.15 -0.05
N ARG A 298 -3.06 20.60 1.14
CA ARG A 298 -2.02 19.92 1.92
C ARG A 298 -1.96 18.46 1.54
N VAL A 299 -0.74 17.92 1.33
CA VAL A 299 -0.53 16.50 0.99
C VAL A 299 0.12 15.81 2.17
N HIS A 300 -0.40 14.64 2.54
CA HIS A 300 0.13 13.79 3.61
C HIS A 300 0.56 12.44 3.04
N TYR A 301 1.71 11.96 3.49
CA TYR A 301 2.29 10.68 3.12
C TYR A 301 2.67 9.91 4.38
N PRO A 302 2.67 8.58 4.36
CA PRO A 302 3.38 7.83 5.39
C PRO A 302 4.89 8.06 5.24
N GLU A 303 5.64 7.81 6.32
CA GLU A 303 7.09 7.73 6.27
C GLU A 303 7.52 6.72 5.20
N LEU A 304 8.65 6.97 4.52
CA LEU A 304 9.07 6.14 3.38
C LEU A 304 9.17 4.64 3.72
N HIS A 305 9.64 4.31 4.92
CA HIS A 305 9.76 2.94 5.40
C HIS A 305 8.42 2.30 5.81
N LEU A 306 7.32 3.08 5.85
CA LEU A 306 5.95 2.62 6.13
C LEU A 306 5.05 2.66 4.89
N CYS A 307 5.59 2.95 3.70
CA CYS A 307 4.80 3.01 2.47
C CYS A 307 4.39 1.62 1.95
N THR A 308 5.23 0.59 2.16
CA THR A 308 4.94 -0.81 1.79
C THR A 308 4.13 -1.50 2.88
N ASP A 309 3.76 -2.76 2.64
CA ASP A 309 3.04 -3.59 3.60
C ASP A 309 3.86 -3.72 4.89
N ASN A 310 3.23 -3.48 6.05
CA ASN A 310 3.91 -3.50 7.33
C ASN A 310 2.93 -3.72 8.51
N GLY A 311 3.45 -4.18 9.66
CA GLY A 311 2.62 -4.41 10.86
C GLY A 311 2.10 -3.12 11.50
N ALA A 312 2.79 -1.97 11.30
CA ALA A 312 2.40 -0.72 11.93
C ALA A 312 1.07 -0.19 11.37
N MET A 313 0.82 -0.32 10.06
CA MET A 313 -0.43 0.07 9.44
C MET A 313 -1.62 -0.73 9.97
N ILE A 314 -1.41 -2.03 10.28
CA ILE A 314 -2.46 -2.91 10.82
C ILE A 314 -2.75 -2.59 12.28
N ALA A 315 -1.69 -2.41 13.10
CA ALA A 315 -1.85 -1.99 14.49
C ALA A 315 -2.53 -0.61 14.59
N MET A 316 -2.15 0.35 13.72
CA MET A 316 -2.74 1.68 13.66
C MET A 316 -4.22 1.65 13.30
N ALA A 317 -4.59 0.93 12.24
CA ALA A 317 -5.98 0.81 11.83
C ALA A 317 -6.83 0.17 12.93
N ALA A 318 -6.34 -0.90 13.57
CA ALA A 318 -7.01 -1.52 14.72
C ALA A 318 -7.21 -0.53 15.88
N ALA A 319 -6.15 0.20 16.26
CA ALA A 319 -6.19 1.18 17.32
C ALA A 319 -7.20 2.31 17.03
N MET A 320 -7.19 2.84 15.82
CA MET A 320 -8.13 3.89 15.39
C MET A 320 -9.57 3.40 15.32
N ARG A 321 -9.83 2.18 14.86
CA ARG A 321 -11.19 1.59 14.85
C ARG A 321 -11.75 1.41 16.26
N VAL A 322 -10.92 0.93 17.20
CA VAL A 322 -11.32 0.79 18.61
C VAL A 322 -11.53 2.15 19.25
N GLN A 323 -10.62 3.12 19.08
CA GLN A 323 -10.74 4.47 19.62
C GLN A 323 -12.00 5.20 19.10
N SER A 324 -12.34 5.02 17.82
CA SER A 324 -13.53 5.64 17.22
C SER A 324 -14.84 4.92 17.56
N GLY A 325 -14.79 3.79 18.25
CA GLY A 325 -15.96 2.95 18.56
C GLY A 325 -16.56 2.23 17.35
N LYS A 326 -15.85 2.20 16.21
CA LYS A 326 -16.31 1.53 14.97
C LYS A 326 -16.23 0.02 15.06
N GLN A 327 -15.30 -0.51 15.86
CA GLN A 327 -15.16 -1.95 16.06
C GLN A 327 -14.64 -2.21 17.48
N GLN A 328 -15.08 -3.32 18.05
CA GLN A 328 -14.54 -3.85 19.30
C GLN A 328 -13.68 -5.06 19.02
N ALA A 329 -12.60 -5.21 19.77
CA ALA A 329 -11.80 -6.42 19.75
C ALA A 329 -12.49 -7.49 20.61
N GLU A 330 -12.43 -8.75 20.19
CA GLU A 330 -13.24 -9.82 20.77
C GLU A 330 -12.40 -10.98 21.28
N LEU A 331 -12.90 -11.65 22.34
CA LEU A 331 -12.35 -12.92 22.85
C LEU A 331 -12.85 -14.14 22.05
N ASN A 332 -13.25 -13.93 20.81
CA ASN A 332 -13.59 -14.99 19.87
C ASN A 332 -12.38 -15.28 18.96
N TYR A 333 -11.85 -16.48 19.05
CA TYR A 333 -10.65 -16.90 18.31
C TYR A 333 -10.95 -17.71 17.06
N GLY A 334 -12.22 -17.94 16.76
CA GLY A 334 -12.65 -18.43 15.45
C GLY A 334 -12.43 -17.34 14.41
N PHE A 335 -11.82 -17.69 13.27
CA PHE A 335 -11.55 -16.72 12.22
C PHE A 335 -11.81 -17.28 10.83
N ASP A 336 -12.13 -16.41 9.90
CA ASP A 336 -12.00 -16.60 8.47
C ASP A 336 -11.12 -15.49 7.89
N VAL A 337 -10.58 -15.71 6.71
CA VAL A 337 -9.86 -14.70 5.95
C VAL A 337 -10.64 -14.31 4.70
N LYS A 338 -10.43 -13.09 4.21
CA LYS A 338 -11.15 -12.54 3.08
C LYS A 338 -10.18 -12.15 1.96
N PRO A 339 -9.77 -13.11 1.12
CA PRO A 339 -8.81 -12.86 0.04
C PRO A 339 -9.29 -11.78 -0.94
N ARG A 340 -10.61 -11.65 -1.09
CA ARG A 340 -11.28 -10.58 -1.82
C ARG A 340 -12.24 -9.88 -0.87
N TRP A 341 -11.96 -8.62 -0.58
CA TRP A 341 -12.77 -7.82 0.33
C TRP A 341 -12.76 -6.36 -0.14
N PRO A 342 -13.83 -5.86 -0.76
CA PRO A 342 -13.91 -4.46 -1.16
C PRO A 342 -13.96 -3.54 0.05
N LEU A 343 -13.21 -2.44 0.01
CA LEU A 343 -13.16 -1.48 1.12
C LEU A 343 -14.52 -0.78 1.34
N SER A 344 -15.32 -0.62 0.29
CA SER A 344 -16.69 -0.09 0.36
C SER A 344 -17.62 -0.91 1.27
N ASN A 345 -17.28 -2.17 1.52
CA ASN A 345 -18.08 -3.11 2.31
C ASN A 345 -17.43 -3.45 3.66
N ILE A 346 -16.54 -2.59 4.15
CA ILE A 346 -15.74 -2.88 5.34
C ILE A 346 -16.59 -3.15 6.59
N ASP A 347 -17.69 -2.43 6.77
CA ASP A 347 -18.58 -2.55 7.93
C ASP A 347 -19.78 -3.50 7.65
N SER A 348 -19.95 -4.02 6.44
CA SER A 348 -21.08 -4.89 6.05
C SER A 348 -20.81 -6.38 6.20
N VAL A 349 -19.65 -6.76 6.72
CA VAL A 349 -19.28 -8.18 6.91
C VAL A 349 -19.65 -8.60 8.32
N PRO A 350 -20.68 -9.48 8.49
CA PRO A 350 -20.96 -10.09 9.80
C PRO A 350 -19.70 -10.82 10.31
N ILE A 351 -19.51 -10.77 11.59
CA ILE A 351 -18.45 -11.45 12.33
C ILE A 351 -18.57 -12.95 12.16
#